data_7630f34c398c59d2ce8fa88f4c7b7974
#
_entry.id   7630f34c398c59d2ce8fa88f4c7b7974
#
_cell.length_a   1.000
_cell.length_b   1.000
_cell.length_c   1.000
_cell.angle_alpha   90.00
_cell.angle_beta   90.00
_cell.angle_gamma   90.00
#
_symmetry.space_group_name_H-M   'P 1'
#
loop_
_entity.id
_entity.type
_entity.pdbx_description
1 polymer ?
#
loop_
_entity_poly.entity_id
_entity_poly.type
_entity_poly.pdbx_seq_one_letter_code
_entity_poly.pdbx_strand_id
1 'polypeptide(L)'
;MLRIKVTGEEIAVGCLTDYGGLIAAVWHQRLLPAVAYVNKFRHFQPVIMISQSKDGELAARLAERLGLVPVRGSSTRGGTTALVGITEALKKYLAAIHIVDGPTGPKGIVKPGLISMAQVSGAVILPVIVSAKKAWIVRSWDRFLIPKPFSEVTIEWGQPFVVPRDLDPARYEELRREIEKSLSEGYAEADLGSGWKQPL
;
A
#
# COMPACT_ATOMS: atom_id res chain seq x y z
N MET A 1 22.22 0.85 -8.03
CA MET A 1 20.89 1.42 -8.34
C MET A 1 19.93 0.28 -8.63
N LEU A 2 18.67 0.33 -8.21
CA LEU A 2 17.66 -0.67 -8.58
C LEU A 2 17.19 -0.44 -10.03
N ARG A 3 16.81 -1.51 -10.72
CA ARG A 3 16.16 -1.44 -12.03
C ARG A 3 14.67 -1.65 -11.80
N ILE A 4 13.86 -0.61 -11.98
CA ILE A 4 12.42 -0.67 -11.71
C ILE A 4 11.68 -0.84 -13.03
N LYS A 5 10.85 -1.89 -13.13
CA LYS A 5 9.88 -2.10 -14.20
C LYS A 5 8.49 -1.88 -13.65
N VAL A 6 7.68 -1.13 -14.35
CA VAL A 6 6.32 -0.78 -13.93
C VAL A 6 5.34 -1.16 -15.02
N THR A 7 4.21 -1.72 -14.62
CA THR A 7 3.05 -2.03 -15.48
C THR A 7 1.77 -1.51 -14.86
N GLY A 8 0.78 -1.17 -15.68
CA GLY A 8 -0.52 -0.68 -15.22
C GLY A 8 -0.52 0.74 -14.65
N GLU A 9 0.52 1.54 -14.86
CA GLU A 9 0.60 2.92 -14.34
C GLU A 9 -0.55 3.80 -14.86
N GLU A 10 -1.01 3.54 -16.09
CA GLU A 10 -2.17 4.18 -16.70
C GLU A 10 -3.46 3.95 -15.91
N ILE A 11 -3.60 2.80 -15.24
CA ILE A 11 -4.73 2.49 -14.36
C ILE A 11 -4.73 3.43 -13.15
N ALA A 12 -3.56 3.64 -12.53
CA ALA A 12 -3.44 4.54 -11.39
C ALA A 12 -3.76 5.99 -11.78
N VAL A 13 -3.29 6.45 -12.93
CA VAL A 13 -3.62 7.79 -13.46
C VAL A 13 -5.10 7.91 -13.76
N GLY A 14 -5.71 6.91 -14.40
CA GLY A 14 -7.15 6.85 -14.66
C GLY A 14 -7.98 6.93 -13.38
N CYS A 15 -7.56 6.23 -12.31
CA CYS A 15 -8.26 6.29 -11.03
C CYS A 15 -8.31 7.70 -10.42
N LEU A 16 -7.26 8.50 -10.58
CA LEU A 16 -7.25 9.88 -10.10
C LEU A 16 -8.24 10.77 -10.84
N THR A 17 -8.42 10.55 -12.14
CA THR A 17 -9.35 11.33 -12.97
C THR A 17 -10.79 10.87 -12.82
N ASP A 18 -11.04 9.57 -12.84
CA ASP A 18 -12.38 8.98 -12.94
C ASP A 18 -13.08 8.89 -11.59
N TYR A 19 -12.32 8.66 -10.51
CA TYR A 19 -12.85 8.49 -9.16
C TYR A 19 -12.48 9.62 -8.20
N GLY A 20 -11.62 10.54 -8.62
CA GLY A 20 -11.20 11.67 -7.78
C GLY A 20 -10.27 11.30 -6.63
N GLY A 21 -9.72 10.08 -6.61
CA GLY A 21 -8.74 9.65 -5.61
C GLY A 21 -8.48 8.16 -5.59
N LEU A 22 -7.30 7.77 -5.13
CA LEU A 22 -6.90 6.37 -4.99
C LEU A 22 -6.19 6.08 -3.65
N ILE A 23 -6.31 4.85 -3.20
CA ILE A 23 -5.57 4.28 -2.07
C ILE A 23 -4.74 3.12 -2.60
N ALA A 24 -3.44 3.33 -2.76
CA ALA A 24 -2.49 2.29 -3.14
C ALA A 24 -2.31 1.29 -1.99
N ALA A 25 -2.77 0.06 -2.17
CA ALA A 25 -2.76 -1.00 -1.17
C ALA A 25 -1.52 -1.88 -1.35
N VAL A 26 -0.67 -1.96 -0.32
CA VAL A 26 0.60 -2.71 -0.36
C VAL A 26 0.84 -3.48 0.94
N TRP A 27 1.46 -4.69 0.88
CA TRP A 27 1.89 -5.40 2.07
C TRP A 27 3.11 -4.74 2.73
N HIS A 28 3.17 -4.77 4.06
CA HIS A 28 4.32 -4.25 4.83
C HIS A 28 5.65 -4.88 4.38
N GLN A 29 5.67 -6.17 4.09
CA GLN A 29 6.82 -6.89 3.55
C GLN A 29 7.47 -6.19 2.35
N ARG A 30 6.69 -5.54 1.49
CA ARG A 30 7.11 -4.99 0.20
C ARG A 30 7.33 -3.47 0.22
N LEU A 31 7.27 -2.88 1.40
CA LEU A 31 7.34 -1.42 1.55
C LEU A 31 8.62 -0.82 0.97
N LEU A 32 9.78 -1.42 1.25
CA LEU A 32 11.06 -0.84 0.83
C LEU A 32 11.23 -0.75 -0.70
N PRO A 33 10.97 -1.81 -1.49
CA PRO A 33 11.00 -1.68 -2.95
C PRO A 33 9.90 -0.77 -3.49
N ALA A 34 8.72 -0.71 -2.87
CA ALA A 34 7.66 0.23 -3.25
C ALA A 34 8.10 1.69 -3.04
N VAL A 35 8.75 1.99 -1.92
CA VAL A 35 9.29 3.33 -1.61
C VAL A 35 10.32 3.81 -2.64
N ALA A 36 11.12 2.90 -3.21
CA ALA A 36 12.07 3.27 -4.27
C ALA A 36 11.39 3.86 -5.52
N TYR A 37 10.12 3.55 -5.73
CA TYR A 37 9.32 4.07 -6.84
C TYR A 37 8.52 5.33 -6.50
N VAL A 38 8.25 5.58 -5.23
CA VAL A 38 7.41 6.71 -4.77
C VAL A 38 7.91 8.07 -5.25
N ASN A 39 9.22 8.24 -5.40
CA ASN A 39 9.81 9.48 -5.91
C ASN A 39 9.21 9.94 -7.26
N LYS A 40 8.71 9.03 -8.08
CA LYS A 40 8.07 9.37 -9.36
C LYS A 40 6.73 10.09 -9.16
N PHE A 41 6.04 9.80 -8.05
CA PHE A 41 4.74 10.38 -7.69
C PHE A 41 4.84 11.51 -6.66
N ARG A 42 6.04 11.97 -6.32
CA ARG A 42 6.24 13.03 -5.29
C ARG A 42 5.47 14.30 -5.57
N HIS A 43 5.18 14.61 -6.82
CA HIS A 43 4.41 15.79 -7.22
C HIS A 43 2.92 15.70 -6.83
N PHE A 44 2.38 14.50 -6.65
CA PHE A 44 1.04 14.28 -6.09
C PHE A 44 0.99 14.34 -4.57
N GLN A 45 2.14 14.40 -3.90
CA GLN A 45 2.26 14.39 -2.44
C GLN A 45 1.41 13.28 -1.78
N PRO A 46 1.62 11.98 -2.12
CA PRO A 46 0.78 10.93 -1.60
C PRO A 46 0.80 10.89 -0.07
N VAL A 47 -0.37 10.69 0.51
CA VAL A 47 -0.53 10.57 1.95
C VAL A 47 -0.13 9.17 2.40
N ILE A 48 0.51 9.04 3.55
CA ILE A 48 0.82 7.74 4.16
C ILE A 48 0.52 7.74 5.66
N MET A 49 -0.18 6.69 6.13
CA MET A 49 -0.43 6.51 7.55
C MET A 49 0.80 5.90 8.22
N ILE A 50 1.31 6.55 9.27
CA ILE A 50 2.50 6.11 10.01
C ILE A 50 2.20 6.09 11.51
N SER A 51 2.58 5.00 12.18
CA SER A 51 2.35 4.82 13.61
C SER A 51 3.00 5.93 14.46
N GLN A 52 2.44 6.18 15.67
CA GLN A 52 2.97 7.16 16.62
C GLN A 52 4.13 6.60 17.48
N SER A 53 4.69 5.45 17.13
CA SER A 53 5.84 4.86 17.81
C SER A 53 7.13 5.64 17.54
N LYS A 54 8.20 5.34 18.30
CA LYS A 54 9.54 5.91 18.06
C LYS A 54 10.07 5.55 16.67
N ASP A 55 9.87 4.31 16.23
CA ASP A 55 10.24 3.87 14.88
C ASP A 55 9.40 4.57 13.81
N GLY A 56 8.11 4.81 14.12
CA GLY A 56 7.22 5.61 13.28
C GLY A 56 7.67 7.06 13.13
N GLU A 57 8.34 7.64 14.11
CA GLU A 57 8.92 8.99 13.98
C GLU A 57 10.03 9.04 12.93
N LEU A 58 10.92 8.05 12.93
CA LEU A 58 11.96 7.95 11.91
C LEU A 58 11.36 7.71 10.52
N ALA A 59 10.36 6.83 10.43
CA ALA A 59 9.64 6.55 9.19
C ALA A 59 8.92 7.79 8.65
N ALA A 60 8.31 8.61 9.51
CA ALA A 60 7.64 9.85 9.10
C ALA A 60 8.63 10.86 8.50
N ARG A 61 9.77 11.07 9.15
CA ARG A 61 10.82 11.95 8.61
C ARG A 61 11.38 11.46 7.27
N LEU A 62 11.50 10.14 7.10
CA LEU A 62 11.92 9.57 5.81
C LEU A 62 10.83 9.79 4.75
N ALA A 63 9.57 9.55 5.09
CA ALA A 63 8.43 9.78 4.20
C ALA A 63 8.37 11.23 3.69
N GLU A 64 8.52 12.20 4.58
CA GLU A 64 8.59 13.63 4.22
C GLU A 64 9.72 13.93 3.22
N ARG A 65 10.92 13.38 3.46
CA ARG A 65 12.06 13.54 2.53
C ARG A 65 11.80 12.94 1.15
N LEU A 66 10.96 11.92 1.08
CA LEU A 66 10.53 11.27 -0.17
C LEU A 66 9.36 11.99 -0.84
N GLY A 67 8.85 13.10 -0.24
CA GLY A 67 7.74 13.87 -0.76
C GLY A 67 6.37 13.28 -0.42
N LEU A 68 6.30 12.39 0.58
CA LEU A 68 5.04 11.88 1.13
C LEU A 68 4.54 12.79 2.25
N VAL A 69 3.23 12.76 2.48
CA VAL A 69 2.57 13.47 3.57
C VAL A 69 2.20 12.47 4.69
N PRO A 70 2.95 12.41 5.80
CA PRO A 70 2.66 11.47 6.87
C PRO A 70 1.45 11.92 7.70
N VAL A 71 0.46 11.04 7.85
CA VAL A 71 -0.63 11.15 8.83
C VAL A 71 -0.32 10.22 9.99
N ARG A 72 -0.30 10.77 11.22
CA ARG A 72 0.13 10.01 12.41
C ARG A 72 -1.02 9.22 13.03
N GLY A 73 -0.85 7.91 13.11
CA GLY A 73 -1.79 6.97 13.72
C GLY A 73 -1.60 5.55 13.21
N SER A 74 -2.35 4.62 13.78
CA SER A 74 -2.35 3.23 13.34
C SER A 74 -3.67 2.55 13.71
N SER A 75 -3.93 1.36 13.16
CA SER A 75 -5.10 0.54 13.51
C SER A 75 -5.19 0.19 15.01
N THR A 76 -4.08 0.26 15.74
CA THR A 76 -4.01 -0.09 17.18
C THR A 76 -4.02 1.11 18.12
N ARG A 77 -3.58 2.30 17.66
CA ARG A 77 -3.55 3.53 18.46
C ARG A 77 -3.99 4.72 17.63
N GLY A 78 -5.08 5.37 18.06
CA GLY A 78 -5.62 6.54 17.37
C GLY A 78 -6.21 6.22 15.98
N GLY A 79 -6.71 4.99 15.76
CA GLY A 79 -7.22 4.54 14.47
C GLY A 79 -8.33 5.44 13.91
N THR A 80 -9.29 5.83 14.72
CA THR A 80 -10.37 6.74 14.30
C THR A 80 -9.82 8.12 13.92
N THR A 81 -8.93 8.70 14.74
CA THR A 81 -8.30 10.00 14.45
C THR A 81 -7.45 9.93 13.18
N ALA A 82 -6.71 8.82 13.00
CA ALA A 82 -5.92 8.61 11.81
C ALA A 82 -6.80 8.41 10.56
N LEU A 83 -7.92 7.71 10.68
CA LEU A 83 -8.90 7.56 9.60
C LEU A 83 -9.47 8.91 9.16
N VAL A 84 -9.87 9.75 10.10
CA VAL A 84 -10.32 11.12 9.82
C VAL A 84 -9.20 11.91 9.14
N GLY A 85 -8.01 11.91 9.72
CA GLY A 85 -6.87 12.64 9.18
C GLY A 85 -6.48 12.23 7.76
N ILE A 86 -6.46 10.92 7.46
CA ILE A 86 -6.13 10.46 6.10
C ILE A 86 -7.27 10.73 5.11
N THR A 87 -8.53 10.69 5.54
CA THR A 87 -9.68 11.03 4.70
C THR A 87 -9.67 12.51 4.32
N GLU A 88 -9.39 13.41 5.27
CA GLU A 88 -9.25 14.84 4.99
C GLU A 88 -8.04 15.11 4.08
N ALA A 89 -6.93 14.41 4.31
CA ALA A 89 -5.75 14.54 3.46
C ALA A 89 -6.01 14.03 2.03
N LEU A 90 -6.77 12.96 1.85
CA LEU A 90 -7.16 12.44 0.53
C LEU A 90 -7.99 13.43 -0.29
N LYS A 91 -8.83 14.25 0.35
CA LYS A 91 -9.57 15.32 -0.33
C LYS A 91 -8.63 16.36 -0.96
N LYS A 92 -7.46 16.57 -0.37
CA LYS A 92 -6.46 17.53 -0.83
C LYS A 92 -5.46 16.95 -1.81
N TYR A 93 -4.96 15.74 -1.53
CA TYR A 93 -3.82 15.13 -2.22
C TYR A 93 -4.19 14.02 -3.20
N LEU A 94 -5.44 13.58 -3.20
CA LEU A 94 -6.04 12.59 -4.11
C LEU A 94 -5.41 11.18 -4.09
N ALA A 95 -4.26 11.00 -3.46
CA ALA A 95 -3.56 9.71 -3.41
C ALA A 95 -3.11 9.37 -1.99
N ALA A 96 -3.33 8.13 -1.56
CA ALA A 96 -2.78 7.59 -0.32
C ALA A 96 -2.05 6.27 -0.57
N ILE A 97 -1.05 5.98 0.27
CA ILE A 97 -0.40 4.69 0.36
C ILE A 97 -0.84 4.05 1.68
N HIS A 98 -1.44 2.88 1.60
CA HIS A 98 -1.88 2.15 2.78
C HIS A 98 -1.20 0.79 2.89
N ILE A 99 -0.57 0.56 4.05
CA ILE A 99 0.07 -0.71 4.39
C ILE A 99 -1.00 -1.59 5.02
N VAL A 100 -1.52 -2.54 4.23
CA VAL A 100 -2.81 -3.17 4.49
C VAL A 100 -2.84 -4.18 5.63
N ASP A 101 -1.71 -4.80 5.97
CA ASP A 101 -1.56 -5.72 7.11
C ASP A 101 -1.13 -5.00 8.41
N GLY A 102 -0.85 -3.70 8.31
CA GLY A 102 -0.49 -2.85 9.45
C GLY A 102 0.91 -3.14 10.01
N PRO A 103 1.32 -2.39 11.06
CA PRO A 103 2.69 -2.45 11.57
C PRO A 103 3.02 -3.70 12.39
N THR A 104 2.02 -4.44 12.84
CA THR A 104 2.17 -5.61 13.72
C THR A 104 1.58 -6.90 13.15
N GLY A 105 1.08 -6.84 11.91
CA GLY A 105 0.49 -8.00 11.24
C GLY A 105 -0.86 -8.48 11.83
N PRO A 106 -1.22 -9.73 11.60
CA PRO A 106 -0.43 -10.79 10.94
C PRO A 106 -0.21 -10.54 9.44
N LYS A 107 0.89 -11.05 8.91
CA LYS A 107 1.24 -10.99 7.50
C LYS A 107 0.11 -11.56 6.62
N GLY A 108 -0.19 -10.88 5.53
CA GLY A 108 -1.15 -11.36 4.54
C GLY A 108 -2.62 -11.24 4.95
N ILE A 109 -2.93 -10.47 5.99
CA ILE A 109 -4.31 -10.19 6.41
C ILE A 109 -4.61 -8.70 6.25
N VAL A 110 -5.53 -8.37 5.36
CA VAL A 110 -5.98 -6.98 5.14
C VAL A 110 -6.76 -6.49 6.35
N LYS A 111 -6.32 -5.39 6.94
CA LYS A 111 -7.02 -4.75 8.07
C LYS A 111 -8.30 -4.03 7.62
N PRO A 112 -9.36 -4.06 8.43
CA PRO A 112 -10.64 -3.41 8.10
C PRO A 112 -10.52 -1.91 7.75
N GLY A 113 -9.54 -1.22 8.34
CA GLY A 113 -9.30 0.21 8.13
C GLY A 113 -9.15 0.62 6.66
N LEU A 114 -8.69 -0.27 5.78
CA LEU A 114 -8.60 -0.02 4.34
C LEU A 114 -9.96 0.25 3.72
N ILE A 115 -10.94 -0.63 3.99
CA ILE A 115 -12.31 -0.48 3.46
C ILE A 115 -12.97 0.76 4.03
N SER A 116 -12.85 0.99 5.36
CA SER A 116 -13.41 2.18 6.01
C SER A 116 -12.84 3.47 5.43
N MET A 117 -11.55 3.50 5.11
CA MET A 117 -10.89 4.65 4.48
C MET A 117 -11.49 4.93 3.09
N ALA A 118 -11.61 3.91 2.26
CA ALA A 118 -12.19 4.04 0.92
C ALA A 118 -13.66 4.44 0.99
N GLN A 119 -14.44 3.84 1.88
CA GLN A 119 -15.86 4.13 2.07
C GLN A 119 -16.12 5.60 2.45
N VAL A 120 -15.31 6.14 3.37
CA VAL A 120 -15.48 7.52 3.85
C VAL A 120 -14.91 8.54 2.87
N SER A 121 -13.78 8.24 2.23
CA SER A 121 -13.13 9.17 1.28
C SER A 121 -13.77 9.15 -0.10
N GLY A 122 -14.38 8.04 -0.51
CA GLY A 122 -14.82 7.79 -1.89
C GLY A 122 -13.69 7.42 -2.84
N ALA A 123 -12.44 7.33 -2.36
CA ALA A 123 -11.31 6.91 -3.17
C ALA A 123 -11.36 5.40 -3.46
N VAL A 124 -10.89 4.98 -4.63
CA VAL A 124 -10.80 3.56 -4.99
C VAL A 124 -9.57 2.91 -4.36
N ILE A 125 -9.66 1.62 -4.06
CA ILE A 125 -8.51 0.84 -3.60
C ILE A 125 -7.82 0.23 -4.80
N LEU A 126 -6.52 0.46 -4.94
CA LEU A 126 -5.72 -0.05 -6.03
C LEU A 126 -4.61 -0.94 -5.48
N PRO A 127 -4.66 -2.27 -5.71
CA PRO A 127 -3.57 -3.17 -5.34
C PRO A 127 -2.27 -2.78 -6.02
N VAL A 128 -1.18 -2.74 -5.27
CA VAL A 128 0.17 -2.51 -5.80
C VAL A 128 1.02 -3.73 -5.52
N ILE A 129 1.29 -4.49 -6.55
CA ILE A 129 2.05 -5.74 -6.48
C ILE A 129 3.53 -5.43 -6.72
N VAL A 130 4.37 -5.82 -5.78
CA VAL A 130 5.81 -5.51 -5.83
C VAL A 130 6.63 -6.78 -5.60
N SER A 131 7.53 -7.10 -6.51
CA SER A 131 8.50 -8.18 -6.33
C SER A 131 9.91 -7.74 -6.73
N ALA A 132 10.91 -8.52 -6.35
CA ALA A 132 12.30 -8.27 -6.68
C ALA A 132 13.01 -9.59 -7.02
N LYS A 133 13.78 -9.64 -8.13
CA LYS A 133 14.50 -10.84 -8.55
C LYS A 133 15.53 -11.32 -7.54
N LYS A 134 16.18 -10.39 -6.82
CA LYS A 134 17.19 -10.71 -5.81
C LYS A 134 16.97 -9.82 -4.59
N ALA A 135 16.76 -10.44 -3.43
CA ALA A 135 16.54 -9.75 -2.18
C ALA A 135 17.15 -10.50 -1.00
N TRP A 136 17.35 -9.79 0.10
CA TRP A 136 17.49 -10.37 1.43
C TRP A 136 16.11 -10.40 2.08
N ILE A 137 15.78 -11.52 2.73
CA ILE A 137 14.55 -11.68 3.48
C ILE A 137 14.89 -11.66 4.96
N VAL A 138 14.39 -10.64 5.67
CA VAL A 138 14.63 -10.49 7.11
C VAL A 138 13.80 -11.52 7.89
N ARG A 139 14.32 -12.02 9.00
CA ARG A 139 13.60 -12.89 9.92
C ARG A 139 12.70 -12.05 10.86
N SER A 140 11.68 -11.39 10.28
CA SER A 140 10.66 -10.61 10.98
C SER A 140 9.28 -11.26 10.80
N TRP A 141 8.26 -10.74 11.50
CA TRP A 141 6.89 -11.26 11.40
C TRP A 141 6.34 -11.21 9.96
N ASP A 142 6.73 -10.20 9.20
CA ASP A 142 6.33 -9.96 7.81
C ASP A 142 7.30 -10.55 6.78
N ARG A 143 8.47 -11.05 7.21
CA ARG A 143 9.56 -11.47 6.32
C ARG A 143 10.00 -10.34 5.39
N PHE A 144 10.26 -9.16 5.93
CA PHE A 144 10.57 -7.92 5.21
C PHE A 144 11.59 -8.11 4.09
N LEU A 145 11.26 -7.61 2.89
CA LEU A 145 12.06 -7.78 1.68
C LEU A 145 12.95 -6.56 1.44
N ILE A 146 14.27 -6.81 1.38
CA ILE A 146 15.28 -5.80 1.06
C ILE A 146 15.89 -6.15 -0.31
N PRO A 147 15.59 -5.41 -1.38
CA PRO A 147 16.18 -5.67 -2.69
C PRO A 147 17.70 -5.55 -2.65
N LYS A 148 18.40 -6.52 -3.24
CA LYS A 148 19.86 -6.42 -3.39
C LYS A 148 20.22 -5.31 -4.37
N PRO A 149 21.40 -4.68 -4.23
CA PRO A 149 21.90 -3.72 -5.21
C PRO A 149 21.80 -4.27 -6.64
N PHE A 150 21.40 -3.42 -7.57
CA PHE A 150 21.21 -3.75 -8.99
C PHE A 150 20.13 -4.80 -9.30
N SER A 151 19.34 -5.21 -8.31
CA SER A 151 18.20 -6.08 -8.54
C SER A 151 17.16 -5.41 -9.44
N GLU A 152 16.50 -6.21 -10.26
CA GLU A 152 15.28 -5.81 -10.93
C GLU A 152 14.13 -5.89 -9.92
N VAL A 153 13.34 -4.82 -9.83
CA VAL A 153 12.11 -4.70 -9.05
C VAL A 153 10.97 -4.53 -10.03
N THR A 154 9.95 -5.34 -9.92
CA THR A 154 8.71 -5.21 -10.67
C THR A 154 7.66 -4.55 -9.77
N ILE A 155 6.90 -3.62 -10.35
CA ILE A 155 5.76 -2.95 -9.70
C ILE A 155 4.61 -3.03 -10.68
N GLU A 156 3.51 -3.61 -10.25
CA GLU A 156 2.31 -3.77 -11.05
C GLU A 156 1.13 -3.11 -10.32
N TRP A 157 0.41 -2.26 -11.02
CA TRP A 157 -0.83 -1.68 -10.56
C TRP A 157 -1.98 -2.59 -10.99
N GLY A 158 -2.69 -3.15 -10.01
CA GLY A 158 -3.81 -4.07 -10.24
C GLY A 158 -5.09 -3.35 -10.67
N GLN A 159 -6.20 -4.10 -10.70
CA GLN A 159 -7.51 -3.53 -10.99
C GLN A 159 -8.08 -2.79 -9.78
N PRO A 160 -8.79 -1.67 -9.98
CA PRO A 160 -9.34 -0.89 -8.88
C PRO A 160 -10.56 -1.57 -8.25
N PHE A 161 -10.65 -1.50 -6.92
CA PHE A 161 -11.84 -1.87 -6.16
C PHE A 161 -12.59 -0.61 -5.76
N VAL A 162 -13.82 -0.48 -6.25
CA VAL A 162 -14.74 0.58 -5.84
C VAL A 162 -15.48 0.15 -4.58
N VAL A 163 -15.45 0.99 -3.56
CA VAL A 163 -16.10 0.71 -2.28
C VAL A 163 -17.39 1.52 -2.18
N PRO A 164 -18.58 0.86 -2.16
CA PRO A 164 -19.84 1.55 -1.95
C PRO A 164 -19.90 2.26 -0.59
N ARG A 165 -20.62 3.37 -0.50
CA ARG A 165 -20.82 4.08 0.77
C ARG A 165 -21.62 3.27 1.77
N ASP A 166 -22.66 2.60 1.27
CA ASP A 166 -23.55 1.79 2.09
C ASP A 166 -23.19 0.30 1.90
N LEU A 167 -22.44 -0.24 2.84
CA LEU A 167 -22.08 -1.66 2.91
C LEU A 167 -22.66 -2.27 4.16
N ASP A 168 -23.40 -3.38 4.00
CA ASP A 168 -23.71 -4.23 5.14
C ASP A 168 -22.45 -4.98 5.63
N PRO A 169 -22.45 -5.49 6.86
CA PRO A 169 -21.27 -6.14 7.44
C PRO A 169 -20.78 -7.37 6.65
N ALA A 170 -21.68 -8.11 5.99
CA ALA A 170 -21.32 -9.28 5.21
C ALA A 170 -20.58 -8.87 3.94
N ARG A 171 -21.11 -7.91 3.19
CA ARG A 171 -20.47 -7.38 1.97
C ARG A 171 -19.16 -6.65 2.27
N TYR A 172 -19.08 -5.98 3.42
CA TYR A 172 -17.84 -5.36 3.88
C TYR A 172 -16.72 -6.40 4.05
N GLU A 173 -17.01 -7.51 4.73
CA GLU A 173 -16.03 -8.57 4.97
C GLU A 173 -15.72 -9.35 3.68
N GLU A 174 -16.67 -9.55 2.80
CA GLU A 174 -16.46 -10.16 1.50
C GLU A 174 -15.50 -9.33 0.65
N LEU A 175 -15.74 -8.02 0.53
CA LEU A 175 -14.87 -7.10 -0.22
C LEU A 175 -13.45 -7.06 0.38
N ARG A 176 -13.33 -7.08 1.72
CA ARG A 176 -12.02 -7.17 2.38
C ARG A 176 -11.25 -8.42 1.94
N ARG A 177 -11.95 -9.56 1.88
CA ARG A 177 -11.36 -10.84 1.45
C ARG A 177 -11.05 -10.87 -0.04
N GLU A 178 -11.87 -10.27 -0.88
CA GLU A 178 -11.60 -10.12 -2.32
C GLU A 178 -10.29 -9.36 -2.56
N ILE A 179 -10.08 -8.24 -1.85
CA ILE A 179 -8.85 -7.45 -1.93
C ILE A 179 -7.66 -8.25 -1.38
N GLU A 180 -7.82 -8.93 -0.24
CA GLU A 180 -6.80 -9.79 0.35
C GLU A 180 -6.37 -10.90 -0.62
N LYS A 181 -7.32 -11.54 -1.26
CA LYS A 181 -7.10 -12.58 -2.27
C LYS A 181 -6.36 -12.00 -3.49
N SER A 182 -6.84 -10.89 -4.05
CA SER A 182 -6.21 -10.22 -5.19
C SER A 182 -4.74 -9.86 -4.91
N LEU A 183 -4.45 -9.29 -3.74
CA LEU A 183 -3.09 -8.99 -3.33
C LEU A 183 -2.25 -10.27 -3.20
N SER A 184 -2.77 -11.29 -2.51
CA SER A 184 -2.03 -12.53 -2.25
C SER A 184 -1.70 -13.29 -3.53
N GLU A 185 -2.65 -13.40 -4.46
CA GLU A 185 -2.47 -14.05 -5.76
C GLU A 185 -1.49 -13.26 -6.62
N GLY A 186 -1.67 -11.93 -6.74
CA GLY A 186 -0.78 -11.08 -7.52
C GLY A 186 0.67 -11.12 -7.00
N TYR A 187 0.88 -11.10 -5.69
CA TYR A 187 2.22 -11.23 -5.12
C TYR A 187 2.82 -12.62 -5.36
N ALA A 188 2.03 -13.68 -5.30
CA ALA A 188 2.49 -15.03 -5.60
C ALA A 188 2.95 -15.16 -7.06
N GLU A 189 2.17 -14.64 -7.99
CA GLU A 189 2.49 -14.61 -9.42
C GLU A 189 3.75 -13.78 -9.69
N ALA A 190 3.84 -12.57 -9.12
CA ALA A 190 4.99 -11.70 -9.29
C ALA A 190 6.29 -12.29 -8.73
N ASP A 191 6.22 -13.01 -7.60
CA ASP A 191 7.38 -13.69 -7.03
C ASP A 191 7.84 -14.83 -7.93
N LEU A 192 6.94 -15.69 -8.40
CA LEU A 192 7.28 -16.76 -9.32
C LEU A 192 7.85 -16.19 -10.63
N GLY A 193 7.23 -15.15 -11.20
CA GLY A 193 7.70 -14.44 -12.39
C GLY A 193 9.06 -13.76 -12.19
N SER A 194 9.40 -13.40 -10.96
CA SER A 194 10.72 -12.87 -10.57
C SER A 194 11.77 -13.97 -10.34
N GLY A 195 11.41 -15.24 -10.44
CA GLY A 195 12.31 -16.38 -10.34
C GLY A 195 12.46 -16.98 -8.93
N TRP A 196 11.56 -16.65 -8.00
CA TRP A 196 11.49 -17.33 -6.71
C TRP A 196 10.89 -18.73 -6.89
N LYS A 197 11.43 -19.73 -6.15
CA LYS A 197 10.93 -21.12 -6.22
C LYS A 197 9.54 -21.29 -5.62
N GLN A 198 9.17 -20.39 -4.73
CA GLN A 198 7.86 -20.30 -4.07
C GLN A 198 7.58 -18.84 -3.69
N PRO A 199 6.33 -18.44 -3.52
CA PRO A 199 5.98 -17.11 -3.03
C PRO A 199 6.62 -16.81 -1.67
N LEU A 200 6.98 -15.56 -1.45
CA LEU A 200 7.72 -15.08 -0.28
C LEU A 200 6.80 -14.80 0.93
#